data_7b2c9c866d8b4fe444f7d6ffd1b38818
#
_entry.id   7b2c9c866d8b4fe444f7d6ffd1b38818
#
_cell.length_a   1.000
_cell.length_b   1.000
_cell.length_c   1.000
_cell.angle_alpha   90.00
_cell.angle_beta   90.00
_cell.angle_gamma   90.00
#
_symmetry.space_group_name_H-M   'P 1'
#
loop_
_entity.id
_entity.type
_entity.pdbx_description
1 polymer ?
#
loop_
_entity_poly.entity_id
_entity_poly.type
_entity_poly.pdbx_seq_one_letter_code
_entity_poly.pdbx_strand_id
1 'polypeptide(L)'
;MEKSNYSNKLRAIAKDLSEYIKVIDDKKSLIKFVLSKAKERKLVILLINDCYYIKNENSKAVLHLNISDKINQSSFIKIKEDEDFSFETNLNPTEISGILSITMLLEEGINNFDILLTNNYINDYNKDFSVLRSVIRSKNIINLNLNESDCIAESFASHTISTVGIPINRKEINEESFLENNLIYRISLKNIAGDNFSNDFNNVFKNTIKMLMTFIRKIKSKVDLDVINIEGGGKHDKTPSYCFVDLVCKNEFENDLLDVFYLFESEYLTANLKIEPNLKFEIKKIDKLKFYPMTQESYNHIASFVELSLNGTFAVDSNTKTTISSSVLTKVRTSSYKLNAVMIFRSLSEESLSRMLEQTKLASDINGGEFTNRLSIPSWQNKENDLALIFKDTYDYLYKSNLEIIKTQYSLDCNLIFYKFNVNMISIGVKYKQVDMINSACDFKDILKTFSLIKEVLFKLNKNLE
;
A
#
# COMPACT_ATOMS: atom_id res chain seq x y z
N MET A 1 -37.34 12.27 -7.73
CA MET A 1 -37.16 13.36 -6.78
C MET A 1 -36.07 13.04 -5.70
N GLU A 2 -36.14 11.91 -4.98
CA GLU A 2 -35.14 11.60 -3.93
C GLU A 2 -33.68 11.51 -4.44
N LYS A 3 -33.46 10.82 -5.59
CA LYS A 3 -32.10 10.69 -6.14
C LYS A 3 -31.43 12.04 -6.49
N SER A 4 -32.20 13.01 -6.98
CA SER A 4 -31.66 14.35 -7.31
C SER A 4 -31.33 15.14 -6.03
N ASN A 5 -32.06 14.92 -4.95
CA ASN A 5 -31.82 15.57 -3.66
C ASN A 5 -30.51 15.07 -3.02
N TYR A 6 -30.26 13.75 -3.01
CA TYR A 6 -29.02 13.19 -2.49
C TYR A 6 -27.80 13.60 -3.32
N SER A 7 -27.92 13.71 -4.63
CA SER A 7 -26.85 14.19 -5.51
C SER A 7 -26.44 15.63 -5.18
N ASN A 8 -27.41 16.51 -5.01
CA ASN A 8 -27.14 17.91 -4.63
C ASN A 8 -26.53 18.03 -3.22
N LYS A 9 -27.01 17.23 -2.28
CA LYS A 9 -26.49 17.18 -0.92
C LYS A 9 -25.05 16.69 -0.88
N LEU A 10 -24.74 15.60 -1.58
CA LEU A 10 -23.39 15.07 -1.67
C LEU A 10 -22.41 16.09 -2.26
N ARG A 11 -22.82 16.85 -3.28
CA ARG A 11 -22.04 17.95 -3.84
C ARG A 11 -21.77 19.05 -2.81
N ALA A 12 -22.80 19.46 -2.07
CA ALA A 12 -22.64 20.48 -1.04
C ALA A 12 -21.61 20.05 0.01
N ILE A 13 -21.67 18.80 0.47
CA ILE A 13 -20.71 18.24 1.44
C ILE A 13 -19.31 18.16 0.82
N ALA A 14 -19.18 17.79 -0.45
CA ALA A 14 -17.87 17.72 -1.12
C ALA A 14 -17.26 19.12 -1.31
N LYS A 15 -18.06 20.15 -1.57
CA LYS A 15 -17.63 21.56 -1.60
C LYS A 15 -17.19 22.03 -0.21
N ASP A 16 -17.96 21.76 0.82
CA ASP A 16 -17.62 22.04 2.22
C ASP A 16 -16.27 21.40 2.60
N LEU A 17 -16.06 20.12 2.26
CA LEU A 17 -14.81 19.42 2.53
C LEU A 17 -13.64 20.05 1.76
N SER A 18 -13.85 20.39 0.47
CA SER A 18 -12.84 21.05 -0.36
C SER A 18 -12.41 22.41 0.20
N GLU A 19 -13.36 23.20 0.70
CA GLU A 19 -13.09 24.48 1.34
C GLU A 19 -12.41 24.29 2.70
N TYR A 20 -12.84 23.33 3.49
CA TYR A 20 -12.29 23.04 4.80
C TYR A 20 -10.81 22.70 4.76
N ILE A 21 -10.37 21.87 3.81
CA ILE A 21 -8.94 21.50 3.67
C ILE A 21 -8.07 22.67 3.20
N LYS A 22 -8.63 23.69 2.51
CA LYS A 22 -7.90 24.89 2.07
C LYS A 22 -7.67 25.89 3.22
N VAL A 23 -8.62 25.97 4.15
CA VAL A 23 -8.60 26.95 5.23
C VAL A 23 -7.77 26.46 6.42
N ILE A 24 -7.78 25.15 6.67
CA ILE A 24 -7.11 24.56 7.84
C ILE A 24 -5.80 23.91 7.36
N ASP A 25 -4.69 24.60 7.58
CA ASP A 25 -3.33 24.05 7.35
C ASP A 25 -2.95 23.07 8.48
N ASP A 26 -3.63 21.93 8.53
CA ASP A 26 -3.42 20.88 9.51
C ASP A 26 -3.42 19.50 8.83
N LYS A 27 -2.36 18.74 9.07
CA LYS A 27 -2.19 17.37 8.54
C LYS A 27 -3.35 16.42 8.85
N LYS A 28 -4.16 16.72 9.85
CA LYS A 28 -5.34 15.95 10.29
C LYS A 28 -6.68 16.60 9.86
N SER A 29 -6.67 17.51 8.88
CA SER A 29 -7.88 18.25 8.48
C SER A 29 -9.04 17.34 8.08
N LEU A 30 -8.77 16.21 7.40
CA LEU A 30 -9.79 15.24 7.01
C LEU A 30 -10.51 14.64 8.23
N ILE A 31 -9.74 14.23 9.24
CA ILE A 31 -10.32 13.74 10.51
C ILE A 31 -11.10 14.84 11.21
N LYS A 32 -10.54 16.05 11.29
CA LYS A 32 -11.19 17.20 11.94
C LYS A 32 -12.51 17.58 11.28
N PHE A 33 -12.62 17.42 9.96
CA PHE A 33 -13.88 17.62 9.25
C PHE A 33 -14.97 16.68 9.75
N VAL A 34 -14.70 15.37 9.84
CA VAL A 34 -15.68 14.40 10.36
C VAL A 34 -16.03 14.71 11.81
N LEU A 35 -15.02 15.07 12.64
CA LEU A 35 -15.25 15.44 14.04
C LEU A 35 -16.12 16.70 14.18
N SER A 36 -15.99 17.68 13.27
CA SER A 36 -16.86 18.88 13.29
C SER A 36 -18.32 18.52 13.02
N LYS A 37 -18.55 17.67 12.01
CA LYS A 37 -19.90 17.19 11.68
C LYS A 37 -20.52 16.33 12.81
N ALA A 38 -19.72 15.53 13.48
CA ALA A 38 -20.17 14.80 14.68
C ALA A 38 -20.53 15.72 15.86
N LYS A 39 -19.75 16.80 16.07
CA LYS A 39 -20.05 17.82 17.09
C LYS A 39 -21.35 18.58 16.81
N GLU A 40 -21.63 18.94 15.56
CA GLU A 40 -22.89 19.56 15.14
C GLU A 40 -24.09 18.68 15.53
N ARG A 41 -23.91 17.35 15.55
CA ARG A 41 -24.92 16.34 15.96
C ARG A 41 -24.85 16.01 17.46
N LYS A 42 -24.01 16.68 18.25
CA LYS A 42 -23.82 16.47 19.70
C LYS A 42 -23.42 15.04 20.07
N LEU A 43 -22.71 14.33 19.18
CA LEU A 43 -22.22 12.99 19.43
C LEU A 43 -21.03 12.98 20.39
N VAL A 44 -20.90 11.92 21.19
CA VAL A 44 -19.79 11.75 22.13
C VAL A 44 -18.55 11.31 21.35
N ILE A 45 -17.46 12.07 21.48
CA ILE A 45 -16.18 11.81 20.83
C ILE A 45 -15.17 11.38 21.89
N LEU A 46 -14.58 10.21 21.70
CA LEU A 46 -13.52 9.67 22.55
C LEU A 46 -12.22 9.58 21.73
N LEU A 47 -11.11 10.01 22.32
CA LEU A 47 -9.77 9.80 21.76
C LEU A 47 -9.11 8.66 22.56
N ILE A 48 -8.84 7.54 21.90
CA ILE A 48 -8.27 6.34 22.52
C ILE A 48 -7.14 5.84 21.63
N ASN A 49 -5.91 5.83 22.14
CA ASN A 49 -4.72 5.36 21.39
C ASN A 49 -4.57 6.01 20.01
N ASP A 50 -4.79 7.34 19.92
CA ASP A 50 -4.83 8.14 18.67
C ASP A 50 -5.94 7.75 17.66
N CYS A 51 -6.88 6.86 18.03
CA CYS A 51 -8.13 6.66 17.31
C CYS A 51 -9.20 7.60 17.84
N TYR A 52 -10.05 8.07 16.94
CA TYR A 52 -11.27 8.80 17.33
C TYR A 52 -12.45 7.82 17.24
N TYR A 53 -13.06 7.56 18.38
CA TYR A 53 -14.29 6.79 18.44
C TYR A 53 -15.47 7.73 18.74
N ILE A 54 -16.41 7.80 17.81
CA ILE A 54 -17.60 8.66 17.89
C ILE A 54 -18.76 7.74 18.20
N LYS A 55 -19.34 7.91 19.40
CA LYS A 55 -20.33 7.00 19.94
C LYS A 55 -21.73 7.53 19.74
N ASN A 56 -22.63 6.63 19.35
CA ASN A 56 -24.07 6.80 19.29
C ASN A 56 -24.76 5.86 20.30
N GLU A 57 -25.89 6.28 20.87
CA GLU A 57 -26.58 5.50 21.91
C GLU A 57 -27.18 4.20 21.39
N ASN A 58 -27.67 4.21 20.15
CA ASN A 58 -28.40 3.10 19.53
C ASN A 58 -27.57 2.32 18.48
N SER A 59 -26.26 2.34 18.60
CA SER A 59 -25.37 1.77 17.61
C SER A 59 -25.57 0.27 17.38
N LYS A 60 -25.72 -0.13 16.12
CA LYS A 60 -25.83 -1.51 15.64
C LYS A 60 -24.65 -1.95 14.79
N ALA A 61 -23.85 -0.97 14.31
CA ALA A 61 -22.66 -1.19 13.54
C ALA A 61 -21.61 -0.13 13.85
N VAL A 62 -20.35 -0.43 13.60
CA VAL A 62 -19.25 0.54 13.59
C VAL A 62 -18.85 0.79 12.14
N LEU A 63 -18.94 2.03 11.69
CA LEU A 63 -18.32 2.47 10.45
C LEU A 63 -16.87 2.82 10.72
N HIS A 64 -15.96 2.05 10.16
CA HIS A 64 -14.53 2.25 10.30
C HIS A 64 -13.97 2.91 9.03
N LEU A 65 -13.16 3.94 9.23
CA LEU A 65 -12.40 4.60 8.17
C LEU A 65 -10.97 4.87 8.62
N ASN A 66 -10.01 4.30 7.90
CA ASN A 66 -8.61 4.68 8.06
C ASN A 66 -8.31 5.90 7.18
N ILE A 67 -7.78 6.95 7.79
CA ILE A 67 -7.40 8.20 7.13
C ILE A 67 -5.88 8.36 7.27
N SER A 68 -5.16 7.99 6.23
CA SER A 68 -3.69 7.99 6.21
C SER A 68 -3.09 9.26 5.60
N ASP A 69 -3.87 9.98 4.79
CA ASP A 69 -3.40 11.15 4.08
C ASP A 69 -3.12 12.33 5.01
N LYS A 70 -2.00 12.98 4.72
CA LYS A 70 -1.58 14.21 5.39
C LYS A 70 -1.81 15.37 4.44
N ILE A 71 -2.71 16.25 4.83
CA ILE A 71 -2.98 17.48 4.09
C ILE A 71 -1.76 18.39 4.09
N ASN A 72 -1.48 18.99 2.96
CA ASN A 72 -0.47 20.00 2.75
C ASN A 72 -1.00 21.09 1.80
N GLN A 73 -0.21 22.13 1.55
CA GLN A 73 -0.62 23.27 0.70
C GLN A 73 -0.96 22.91 -0.75
N SER A 74 -0.47 21.76 -1.26
CA SER A 74 -0.78 21.26 -2.60
C SER A 74 -1.97 20.32 -2.63
N SER A 75 -2.57 19.97 -1.49
CA SER A 75 -3.71 19.06 -1.40
C SER A 75 -4.98 19.73 -1.93
N PHE A 76 -5.73 19.00 -2.75
CA PHE A 76 -6.96 19.53 -3.33
C PHE A 76 -8.04 18.47 -3.51
N ILE A 77 -9.30 18.93 -3.53
CA ILE A 77 -10.46 18.20 -4.01
C ILE A 77 -11.16 19.15 -5.00
N LYS A 78 -11.20 18.76 -6.29
CA LYS A 78 -11.82 19.54 -7.36
C LYS A 78 -13.06 18.83 -7.86
N ILE A 79 -14.22 19.48 -7.73
CA ILE A 79 -15.49 18.95 -8.21
C ILE A 79 -15.60 19.27 -9.68
N LYS A 80 -15.87 18.25 -10.51
CA LYS A 80 -16.17 18.41 -11.94
C LYS A 80 -17.68 18.53 -12.10
N GLU A 81 -18.12 19.51 -12.91
CA GLU A 81 -19.54 19.83 -13.11
C GLU A 81 -20.08 19.27 -14.45
N ASP A 82 -19.29 18.48 -15.15
CA ASP A 82 -19.64 17.80 -16.39
C ASP A 82 -20.66 16.66 -16.18
N GLU A 83 -21.11 16.00 -17.25
CA GLU A 83 -22.17 14.98 -17.25
C GLU A 83 -21.89 13.80 -16.29
N ASP A 84 -20.65 13.52 -15.97
CA ASP A 84 -20.19 12.41 -15.15
C ASP A 84 -19.92 12.78 -13.68
N PHE A 85 -20.53 13.81 -13.13
CA PHE A 85 -20.52 14.14 -11.70
C PHE A 85 -19.42 13.43 -10.89
N SER A 86 -18.19 13.93 -10.93
CA SER A 86 -17.06 13.33 -10.27
C SER A 86 -16.26 14.37 -9.47
N PHE A 87 -15.39 13.91 -8.59
CA PHE A 87 -14.32 14.75 -8.04
C PHE A 87 -12.95 14.21 -8.45
N GLU A 88 -11.99 15.12 -8.59
CA GLU A 88 -10.58 14.84 -8.81
C GLU A 88 -9.78 15.31 -7.60
N THR A 89 -8.79 14.51 -7.19
CA THR A 89 -7.97 14.78 -6.01
C THR A 89 -6.58 14.17 -6.14
N ASN A 90 -5.59 14.78 -5.46
CA ASN A 90 -4.27 14.18 -5.22
C ASN A 90 -4.18 13.48 -3.86
N LEU A 91 -5.30 13.38 -3.14
CA LEU A 91 -5.47 12.61 -1.91
C LEU A 91 -5.97 11.20 -2.24
N ASN A 92 -6.05 10.33 -1.23
CA ASN A 92 -6.62 9.00 -1.39
C ASN A 92 -8.14 9.07 -1.64
N PRO A 93 -8.66 8.72 -2.82
CA PRO A 93 -10.09 8.87 -3.13
C PRO A 93 -10.99 7.99 -2.28
N THR A 94 -10.50 6.82 -1.79
CA THR A 94 -11.29 5.96 -0.92
C THR A 94 -11.54 6.59 0.44
N GLU A 95 -10.56 7.34 0.96
CA GLU A 95 -10.71 8.09 2.21
C GLU A 95 -11.72 9.23 2.05
N ILE A 96 -11.64 9.97 0.94
CA ILE A 96 -12.59 11.05 0.63
C ILE A 96 -14.00 10.48 0.47
N SER A 97 -14.19 9.39 -0.29
CA SER A 97 -15.51 8.77 -0.47
C SER A 97 -16.09 8.23 0.83
N GLY A 98 -15.25 7.67 1.71
CA GLY A 98 -15.64 7.24 3.05
C GLY A 98 -16.10 8.43 3.93
N ILE A 99 -15.37 9.54 3.92
CA ILE A 99 -15.74 10.77 4.63
C ILE A 99 -17.10 11.30 4.14
N LEU A 100 -17.27 11.37 2.82
CA LEU A 100 -18.51 11.83 2.21
C LEU A 100 -19.69 10.93 2.60
N SER A 101 -19.50 9.61 2.57
CA SER A 101 -20.54 8.64 2.96
C SER A 101 -20.94 8.77 4.44
N ILE A 102 -19.96 8.86 5.35
CA ILE A 102 -20.22 9.08 6.78
C ILE A 102 -20.95 10.40 7.00
N THR A 103 -20.50 11.47 6.37
CA THR A 103 -21.11 12.78 6.52
C THR A 103 -22.56 12.80 6.00
N MET A 104 -22.82 12.16 4.87
CA MET A 104 -24.17 11.98 4.34
C MET A 104 -25.10 11.29 5.34
N LEU A 105 -24.64 10.18 5.96
CA LEU A 105 -25.39 9.43 6.96
C LEU A 105 -25.70 10.31 8.19
N LEU A 106 -24.73 11.06 8.67
CA LEU A 106 -24.91 11.99 9.77
C LEU A 106 -25.94 13.08 9.42
N GLU A 107 -25.86 13.67 8.24
CA GLU A 107 -26.78 14.72 7.81
C GLU A 107 -28.19 14.23 7.57
N GLU A 108 -28.37 12.95 7.18
CA GLU A 108 -29.68 12.30 7.11
C GLU A 108 -30.26 11.96 8.49
N GLY A 109 -29.54 12.22 9.59
CA GLY A 109 -30.02 11.98 10.95
C GLY A 109 -30.02 10.50 11.34
N ILE A 110 -29.28 9.67 10.62
CA ILE A 110 -29.12 8.26 10.97
C ILE A 110 -28.24 8.14 12.20
N ASN A 111 -28.70 7.45 13.21
CA ASN A 111 -28.10 7.43 14.54
C ASN A 111 -27.86 6.03 15.13
N ASN A 112 -27.95 4.99 14.32
CA ASN A 112 -27.76 3.60 14.75
C ASN A 112 -26.39 3.01 14.39
N PHE A 113 -25.37 3.86 14.26
CA PHE A 113 -23.98 3.45 14.04
C PHE A 113 -23.00 4.30 14.84
N ASP A 114 -21.88 3.72 15.22
CA ASP A 114 -20.71 4.41 15.72
C ASP A 114 -19.72 4.66 14.58
N ILE A 115 -18.76 5.58 14.80
CA ILE A 115 -17.70 5.83 13.84
C ILE A 115 -16.35 5.60 14.53
N LEU A 116 -15.49 4.83 13.87
CA LEU A 116 -14.10 4.62 14.28
C LEU A 116 -13.18 5.20 13.19
N LEU A 117 -12.49 6.28 13.53
CA LEU A 117 -11.46 6.86 12.65
C LEU A 117 -10.08 6.45 13.17
N THR A 118 -9.30 5.82 12.29
CA THR A 118 -7.91 5.46 12.55
C THR A 118 -6.97 6.29 11.67
N ASN A 119 -5.73 6.48 12.12
CA ASN A 119 -4.75 7.27 11.40
C ASN A 119 -3.42 6.51 11.34
N ASN A 120 -3.17 5.86 10.22
CA ASN A 120 -1.87 5.25 9.88
C ASN A 120 -1.27 4.36 10.99
N TYR A 121 -2.07 3.44 11.54
CA TYR A 121 -1.66 2.50 12.59
C TYR A 121 -0.52 1.56 12.19
N ILE A 122 -0.30 1.40 10.89
CA ILE A 122 0.73 0.51 10.34
C ILE A 122 2.15 0.79 10.87
N ASN A 123 2.38 1.95 11.47
CA ASN A 123 3.72 2.33 11.95
C ASN A 123 3.96 2.17 13.46
N ASP A 124 2.95 1.77 14.24
CA ASP A 124 3.08 1.72 15.71
C ASP A 124 2.38 0.48 16.32
N TYR A 125 3.04 -0.67 16.22
CA TYR A 125 2.48 -2.00 16.49
C TYR A 125 2.35 -2.40 17.94
N ASN A 126 2.93 -1.63 18.84
CA ASN A 126 2.92 -1.95 20.26
C ASN A 126 1.72 -1.35 21.00
N LYS A 127 0.73 -0.79 20.27
CA LYS A 127 -0.45 -0.21 20.90
C LYS A 127 -1.39 -1.29 21.42
N ASP A 128 -1.74 -1.16 22.68
CA ASP A 128 -2.78 -1.99 23.30
C ASP A 128 -4.17 -1.45 22.94
N PHE A 129 -4.90 -2.20 22.12
CA PHE A 129 -6.28 -1.89 21.73
C PHE A 129 -7.35 -2.37 22.73
N SER A 130 -6.96 -2.89 23.89
CA SER A 130 -7.92 -3.41 24.90
C SER A 130 -8.92 -2.35 25.32
N VAL A 131 -8.48 -1.12 25.56
CA VAL A 131 -9.35 0.01 25.93
C VAL A 131 -10.31 0.38 24.79
N LEU A 132 -9.81 0.47 23.56
CA LEU A 132 -10.67 0.73 22.41
C LEU A 132 -11.73 -0.36 22.23
N ARG A 133 -11.33 -1.62 22.36
CA ARG A 133 -12.24 -2.77 22.28
C ARG A 133 -13.28 -2.79 23.37
N SER A 134 -12.95 -2.34 24.59
CA SER A 134 -13.90 -2.31 25.72
C SER A 134 -15.03 -1.29 25.53
N VAL A 135 -14.83 -0.25 24.72
CA VAL A 135 -15.87 0.76 24.43
C VAL A 135 -16.71 0.41 23.21
N ILE A 136 -16.19 -0.42 22.29
CA ILE A 136 -16.91 -0.86 21.09
C ILE A 136 -17.87 -1.99 21.48
N ARG A 137 -19.18 -1.74 21.33
CA ARG A 137 -20.23 -2.72 21.72
C ARG A 137 -20.80 -3.51 20.55
N SER A 138 -20.78 -2.92 19.35
CA SER A 138 -21.31 -3.61 18.17
C SER A 138 -20.36 -4.70 17.69
N LYS A 139 -20.95 -5.81 17.23
CA LYS A 139 -20.23 -6.89 16.59
C LYS A 139 -20.13 -6.72 15.07
N ASN A 140 -20.81 -5.74 14.48
CA ASN A 140 -20.82 -5.48 13.05
C ASN A 140 -19.87 -4.34 12.73
N ILE A 141 -18.83 -4.62 11.94
CA ILE A 141 -17.82 -3.66 11.53
C ILE A 141 -17.88 -3.47 10.02
N ILE A 142 -18.13 -2.26 9.56
CA ILE A 142 -18.19 -1.88 8.16
C ILE A 142 -17.01 -0.95 7.87
N ASN A 143 -15.97 -1.47 7.26
CA ASN A 143 -14.84 -0.66 6.81
C ASN A 143 -15.15 0.00 5.46
N LEU A 144 -14.73 1.25 5.27
CA LEU A 144 -15.04 2.08 4.10
C LEU A 144 -13.82 2.33 3.19
N ASN A 145 -12.75 1.56 3.33
CA ASN A 145 -11.50 1.77 2.57
C ASN A 145 -11.33 0.83 1.36
N LEU A 146 -12.35 0.09 0.93
CA LEU A 146 -12.24 -0.78 -0.25
C LEU A 146 -12.17 0.08 -1.53
N ASN A 147 -11.20 -0.21 -2.41
CA ASN A 147 -11.08 0.44 -3.72
C ASN A 147 -11.71 -0.41 -4.82
N GLU A 148 -12.94 -0.85 -4.61
CA GLU A 148 -13.74 -1.56 -5.60
C GLU A 148 -15.21 -1.15 -5.46
N SER A 149 -15.94 -1.16 -6.57
CA SER A 149 -17.39 -0.90 -6.62
C SER A 149 -18.15 -2.20 -6.86
N ASP A 150 -19.41 -2.24 -6.44
CA ASP A 150 -20.35 -3.35 -6.69
C ASP A 150 -19.92 -4.69 -6.06
N CYS A 151 -19.05 -4.64 -5.05
CA CYS A 151 -18.65 -5.79 -4.26
C CYS A 151 -18.44 -5.40 -2.80
N ILE A 152 -18.36 -6.43 -1.95
CA ILE A 152 -17.85 -6.32 -0.58
C ILE A 152 -16.73 -7.32 -0.37
N ALA A 153 -15.74 -6.95 0.44
CA ALA A 153 -14.70 -7.87 0.87
C ALA A 153 -15.00 -8.38 2.28
N GLU A 154 -14.91 -9.70 2.48
CA GLU A 154 -15.09 -10.34 3.79
C GLU A 154 -13.83 -11.04 4.31
N SER A 155 -12.79 -11.12 3.49
CA SER A 155 -11.50 -11.71 3.88
C SER A 155 -10.38 -10.77 3.46
N PHE A 156 -9.44 -10.56 4.39
CA PHE A 156 -8.35 -9.59 4.26
C PHE A 156 -7.02 -10.27 4.54
N ALA A 157 -6.02 -10.00 3.70
CA ALA A 157 -4.70 -10.58 3.87
C ALA A 157 -3.99 -10.03 5.12
N SER A 158 -3.08 -10.84 5.66
CA SER A 158 -2.06 -10.36 6.57
C SER A 158 -1.18 -9.31 5.90
N HIS A 159 -0.50 -8.49 6.70
CA HIS A 159 0.53 -7.57 6.21
C HIS A 159 1.73 -7.66 7.13
N THR A 160 2.83 -8.22 6.62
CA THR A 160 4.08 -8.35 7.39
C THR A 160 5.19 -7.58 6.69
N ILE A 161 5.86 -6.71 7.44
CA ILE A 161 7.07 -6.02 6.99
C ILE A 161 8.26 -6.65 7.70
N SER A 162 9.23 -7.11 6.92
CA SER A 162 10.46 -7.67 7.44
C SER A 162 11.67 -6.88 6.92
N THR A 163 12.72 -6.85 7.72
CA THR A 163 14.01 -6.30 7.32
C THR A 163 15.06 -7.37 7.34
N VAL A 164 15.96 -7.31 6.36
CA VAL A 164 17.15 -8.17 6.29
C VAL A 164 18.39 -7.28 6.23
N GLY A 165 19.35 -7.57 7.09
CA GLY A 165 20.66 -6.92 7.10
C GLY A 165 21.72 -7.88 6.62
N ILE A 166 22.36 -7.65 5.45
CA ILE A 166 23.48 -8.46 4.95
C ILE A 166 24.79 -7.72 5.23
N PRO A 167 25.75 -8.31 5.96
CA PRO A 167 27.03 -7.68 6.29
C PRO A 167 27.84 -7.32 5.03
N ILE A 168 28.61 -6.25 5.11
CA ILE A 168 29.52 -5.80 4.05
C ILE A 168 30.91 -5.61 4.63
N ASN A 169 31.86 -6.34 4.11
CA ASN A 169 33.27 -6.08 4.24
C ASN A 169 33.75 -5.25 3.04
N ARG A 170 34.58 -4.25 3.31
CA ARG A 170 35.09 -3.36 2.28
C ARG A 170 36.55 -3.56 2.04
N LYS A 171 37.04 -3.33 0.84
CA LYS A 171 38.44 -3.37 0.49
C LYS A 171 39.16 -2.23 1.19
N GLU A 172 40.34 -2.49 1.74
CA GLU A 172 41.23 -1.43 2.18
C GLU A 172 41.96 -0.87 0.97
N ILE A 173 41.82 0.43 0.74
CA ILE A 173 42.43 1.13 -0.41
C ILE A 173 43.06 2.44 0.06
N ASN A 174 44.13 2.85 -0.62
CA ASN A 174 44.60 4.23 -0.58
C ASN A 174 43.80 5.02 -1.62
N GLU A 175 42.96 5.98 -1.20
CA GLU A 175 41.97 6.65 -2.04
C GLU A 175 42.61 7.41 -3.22
N GLU A 176 43.75 8.12 -2.99
CA GLU A 176 44.42 8.89 -4.04
C GLU A 176 44.94 7.99 -5.17
N SER A 177 45.75 7.01 -4.85
CA SER A 177 46.29 6.07 -5.85
C SER A 177 45.21 5.19 -6.50
N PHE A 178 44.10 4.95 -5.78
CA PHE A 178 42.97 4.20 -6.31
C PHE A 178 42.22 4.98 -7.38
N LEU A 179 41.95 6.27 -7.12
CA LEU A 179 41.23 7.15 -8.07
C LEU A 179 42.07 7.47 -9.33
N GLU A 180 43.39 7.47 -9.24
CA GLU A 180 44.27 7.65 -10.40
C GLU A 180 44.12 6.52 -11.44
N ASN A 181 43.86 5.29 -10.98
CA ASN A 181 43.85 4.10 -11.81
C ASN A 181 42.44 3.56 -12.10
N ASN A 182 41.40 4.14 -11.52
CA ASN A 182 40.05 3.63 -11.57
C ASN A 182 39.02 4.74 -11.83
N LEU A 183 37.95 4.35 -12.52
CA LEU A 183 36.79 5.19 -12.83
C LEU A 183 35.58 4.71 -12.05
N ILE A 184 34.78 5.66 -11.62
CA ILE A 184 33.56 5.36 -10.88
C ILE A 184 32.36 5.64 -11.76
N TYR A 185 31.46 4.66 -11.88
CA TYR A 185 30.25 4.75 -12.65
C TYR A 185 29.02 4.47 -11.79
N ARG A 186 27.94 5.18 -12.06
CA ARG A 186 26.59 4.86 -11.59
C ARG A 186 25.81 4.29 -12.74
N ILE A 187 25.31 3.06 -12.56
CA ILE A 187 24.31 2.46 -13.43
C ILE A 187 22.96 2.52 -12.72
N SER A 188 21.95 3.06 -13.37
CA SER A 188 20.61 3.19 -12.82
C SER A 188 19.53 2.66 -13.76
N LEU A 189 18.48 2.12 -13.17
CA LEU A 189 17.26 1.67 -13.82
C LEU A 189 16.09 2.48 -13.28
N LYS A 190 15.30 3.08 -14.20
CA LYS A 190 14.25 4.06 -13.86
C LYS A 190 12.96 3.82 -14.65
N ASN A 191 11.91 4.49 -14.20
CA ASN A 191 10.65 4.64 -14.90
C ASN A 191 9.89 3.32 -15.14
N ILE A 192 10.06 2.34 -14.25
CA ILE A 192 9.10 1.25 -14.15
C ILE A 192 7.86 1.80 -13.43
N ALA A 193 6.70 1.54 -13.98
CA ALA A 193 5.44 1.87 -13.32
C ALA A 193 5.38 1.12 -11.99
N GLY A 194 5.61 1.85 -10.89
CA GLY A 194 5.51 1.29 -9.55
C GLY A 194 4.06 1.16 -9.18
N ASP A 195 3.50 -0.04 -9.32
CA ASP A 195 2.15 -0.33 -8.86
C ASP A 195 2.07 -0.29 -7.33
N ASN A 196 0.97 0.25 -6.82
CA ASN A 196 0.60 0.01 -5.44
C ASN A 196 0.46 -1.50 -5.27
N PHE A 197 1.20 -2.06 -4.34
CA PHE A 197 1.21 -3.49 -4.00
C PHE A 197 -0.20 -4.07 -3.71
N SER A 198 -1.21 -3.22 -3.71
CA SER A 198 -2.59 -3.55 -3.41
C SER A 198 -3.44 -4.00 -4.59
N ASN A 199 -3.11 -3.62 -5.83
CA ASN A 199 -4.12 -3.67 -6.89
C ASN A 199 -3.89 -4.69 -8.00
N ASP A 200 -2.68 -5.14 -8.31
CA ASP A 200 -2.49 -6.05 -9.43
C ASP A 200 -1.16 -6.80 -9.39
N PHE A 201 -1.20 -8.07 -8.96
CA PHE A 201 -0.03 -8.93 -8.87
C PHE A 201 0.47 -9.44 -10.22
N ASN A 202 -0.25 -9.23 -11.30
CA ASN A 202 0.17 -9.66 -12.63
C ASN A 202 1.44 -8.95 -13.12
N ASN A 203 1.81 -7.83 -12.50
CA ASN A 203 2.98 -7.02 -12.84
C ASN A 203 4.17 -7.13 -11.86
N VAL A 204 4.10 -7.96 -10.84
CA VAL A 204 5.14 -8.09 -9.79
C VAL A 204 6.48 -8.65 -10.31
N PHE A 205 6.55 -9.12 -11.53
CA PHE A 205 7.81 -9.53 -12.16
C PHE A 205 8.81 -8.39 -12.40
N LYS A 206 8.39 -7.13 -12.26
CA LYS A 206 9.14 -5.93 -12.62
C LYS A 206 9.68 -5.18 -11.40
N ASN A 207 10.56 -5.81 -10.67
CA ASN A 207 11.25 -5.19 -9.56
C ASN A 207 12.59 -4.61 -10.02
N THR A 208 12.74 -3.27 -10.01
CA THR A 208 13.97 -2.60 -10.47
C THR A 208 15.21 -3.07 -9.75
N ILE A 209 15.10 -3.44 -8.47
CA ILE A 209 16.23 -3.94 -7.68
C ILE A 209 16.72 -5.27 -8.26
N LYS A 210 15.80 -6.24 -8.44
CA LYS A 210 16.15 -7.55 -9.01
C LYS A 210 16.65 -7.43 -10.45
N MET A 211 15.97 -6.63 -11.27
CA MET A 211 16.36 -6.42 -12.66
C MET A 211 17.77 -5.82 -12.77
N LEU A 212 18.05 -4.76 -12.00
CA LEU A 212 19.36 -4.10 -12.04
C LEU A 212 20.45 -5.03 -11.49
N MET A 213 20.20 -5.77 -10.42
CA MET A 213 21.19 -6.72 -9.89
C MET A 213 21.50 -7.85 -10.89
N THR A 214 20.50 -8.35 -11.61
CA THR A 214 20.71 -9.33 -12.70
C THR A 214 21.54 -8.71 -13.84
N PHE A 215 21.25 -7.46 -14.20
CA PHE A 215 22.00 -6.70 -15.20
C PHE A 215 23.48 -6.50 -14.79
N ILE A 216 23.73 -6.04 -13.56
CA ILE A 216 25.10 -5.88 -13.04
C ILE A 216 25.85 -7.21 -13.01
N ARG A 217 25.20 -8.31 -12.63
CA ARG A 217 25.83 -9.65 -12.64
C ARG A 217 26.27 -10.07 -14.06
N LYS A 218 25.45 -9.77 -15.08
CA LYS A 218 25.82 -9.99 -16.47
C LYS A 218 27.05 -9.16 -16.88
N ILE A 219 27.08 -7.87 -16.58
CA ILE A 219 28.23 -7.01 -16.87
C ILE A 219 29.49 -7.54 -16.16
N LYS A 220 29.39 -7.85 -14.86
CA LYS A 220 30.53 -8.42 -14.08
C LYS A 220 31.06 -9.75 -14.63
N SER A 221 30.26 -10.49 -15.36
CA SER A 221 30.72 -11.74 -16.00
C SER A 221 31.62 -11.49 -17.23
N LYS A 222 31.70 -10.25 -17.72
CA LYS A 222 32.46 -9.85 -18.90
C LYS A 222 33.58 -8.86 -18.59
N VAL A 223 33.36 -8.01 -17.58
CA VAL A 223 34.28 -6.94 -17.18
C VAL A 223 34.59 -7.06 -15.69
N ASP A 224 35.84 -6.92 -15.31
CA ASP A 224 36.27 -6.90 -13.89
C ASP A 224 35.83 -5.58 -13.24
N LEU A 225 34.89 -5.66 -12.33
CA LEU A 225 34.26 -4.54 -11.68
C LEU A 225 34.12 -4.78 -10.18
N ASP A 226 34.28 -3.71 -9.42
CA ASP A 226 33.96 -3.70 -7.99
C ASP A 226 32.69 -2.88 -7.71
N VAL A 227 31.83 -3.39 -6.83
CA VAL A 227 30.60 -2.70 -6.43
C VAL A 227 30.84 -1.89 -5.16
N ILE A 228 30.38 -0.64 -5.17
CA ILE A 228 30.53 0.31 -4.07
C ILE A 228 29.24 0.40 -3.23
N ASN A 229 28.11 0.62 -3.94
CA ASN A 229 26.84 1.00 -3.34
C ASN A 229 25.68 0.44 -4.16
N ILE A 230 24.62 0.04 -3.47
CA ILE A 230 23.36 -0.42 -4.08
C ILE A 230 22.25 0.31 -3.34
N GLU A 231 21.41 1.03 -4.07
CA GLU A 231 20.29 1.75 -3.47
C GLU A 231 19.08 1.70 -4.41
N GLY A 232 17.93 1.29 -3.90
CA GLY A 232 16.70 1.19 -4.67
C GLY A 232 15.45 1.13 -3.81
N GLY A 233 14.32 1.48 -4.43
CA GLY A 233 13.04 1.57 -3.76
C GLY A 233 12.87 2.83 -2.91
N GLY A 234 11.64 3.19 -2.63
CA GLY A 234 11.29 4.40 -1.89
C GLY A 234 10.31 4.13 -0.77
N LYS A 235 9.01 4.22 -1.07
CA LYS A 235 7.94 3.91 -0.12
C LYS A 235 7.82 2.40 0.09
N HIS A 236 7.52 1.99 1.32
CA HIS A 236 7.45 0.57 1.68
C HIS A 236 6.27 -0.19 1.05
N ASP A 237 5.25 0.52 0.60
CA ASP A 237 3.99 -0.01 0.09
C ASP A 237 3.92 -0.12 -1.45
N LYS A 238 5.03 0.18 -2.15
CA LYS A 238 5.10 0.19 -3.60
C LYS A 238 6.20 -0.72 -4.14
N THR A 239 5.96 -1.28 -5.31
CA THR A 239 7.01 -1.92 -6.10
C THR A 239 8.09 -0.90 -6.45
N PRO A 240 9.39 -1.24 -6.34
CA PRO A 240 10.47 -0.31 -6.65
C PRO A 240 10.41 0.16 -8.10
N SER A 241 10.36 1.48 -8.32
CA SER A 241 10.39 2.11 -9.65
C SER A 241 11.76 2.63 -10.06
N TYR A 242 12.70 2.63 -9.12
CA TYR A 242 14.05 3.13 -9.30
C TYR A 242 15.07 2.32 -8.49
N CYS A 243 16.21 2.06 -9.09
CA CYS A 243 17.37 1.47 -8.42
C CYS A 243 18.65 1.94 -9.11
N PHE A 244 19.74 2.10 -8.35
CA PHE A 244 21.07 2.34 -8.89
C PHE A 244 22.14 1.52 -8.18
N VAL A 245 23.23 1.30 -8.89
CA VAL A 245 24.45 0.67 -8.39
C VAL A 245 25.64 1.55 -8.75
N ASP A 246 26.46 1.91 -7.78
CA ASP A 246 27.74 2.55 -7.99
C ASP A 246 28.83 1.45 -8.06
N LEU A 247 29.67 1.53 -9.06
CA LEU A 247 30.70 0.56 -9.34
C LEU A 247 32.02 1.22 -9.79
N VAL A 248 33.07 0.47 -9.69
CA VAL A 248 34.43 0.87 -10.10
C VAL A 248 34.92 -0.05 -11.20
N CYS A 249 35.51 0.50 -12.23
CA CYS A 249 36.30 -0.21 -13.21
C CYS A 249 37.69 0.43 -13.37
N LYS A 250 38.70 -0.36 -13.72
CA LYS A 250 40.01 0.17 -14.09
C LYS A 250 39.90 1.00 -15.34
N ASN A 251 40.76 2.04 -15.46
CA ASN A 251 40.78 2.93 -16.63
C ASN A 251 40.88 2.15 -17.96
N GLU A 252 41.66 1.08 -17.99
CA GLU A 252 41.87 0.21 -19.16
C GLU A 252 40.60 -0.51 -19.65
N PHE A 253 39.62 -0.73 -18.76
CA PHE A 253 38.36 -1.46 -19.06
C PHE A 253 37.17 -0.52 -19.29
N GLU A 254 37.38 0.78 -19.41
CA GLU A 254 36.28 1.75 -19.60
C GLU A 254 35.47 1.44 -20.87
N ASN A 255 36.13 1.22 -21.99
CA ASN A 255 35.48 0.92 -23.27
C ASN A 255 34.70 -0.40 -23.18
N ASP A 256 35.32 -1.43 -22.62
CA ASP A 256 34.69 -2.74 -22.43
C ASP A 256 33.42 -2.62 -21.58
N LEU A 257 33.45 -1.82 -20.51
CA LEU A 257 32.27 -1.55 -19.67
C LEU A 257 31.14 -0.89 -20.48
N LEU A 258 31.48 0.15 -21.27
CA LEU A 258 30.47 0.87 -22.05
C LEU A 258 29.89 -0.02 -23.15
N ASP A 259 30.70 -0.77 -23.88
CA ASP A 259 30.25 -1.67 -24.94
C ASP A 259 29.32 -2.77 -24.38
N VAL A 260 29.72 -3.40 -23.29
CA VAL A 260 28.89 -4.43 -22.62
C VAL A 260 27.61 -3.83 -22.05
N PHE A 261 27.66 -2.60 -21.49
CA PHE A 261 26.49 -1.91 -21.00
C PHE A 261 25.47 -1.67 -22.12
N TYR A 262 25.87 -1.07 -23.25
CA TYR A 262 24.95 -0.76 -24.34
C TYR A 262 24.41 -2.01 -25.03
N LEU A 263 25.21 -3.07 -25.14
CA LEU A 263 24.74 -4.36 -25.64
C LEU A 263 23.59 -4.91 -24.78
N PHE A 264 23.79 -5.00 -23.46
CA PHE A 264 22.79 -5.54 -22.54
C PHE A 264 21.61 -4.60 -22.35
N GLU A 265 21.80 -3.27 -22.39
CA GLU A 265 20.70 -2.31 -22.42
C GLU A 265 19.76 -2.58 -23.59
N SER A 266 20.32 -2.74 -24.80
CA SER A 266 19.54 -3.02 -26.01
C SER A 266 18.73 -4.33 -25.89
N GLU A 267 19.33 -5.40 -25.36
CA GLU A 267 18.65 -6.68 -25.11
C GLU A 267 17.47 -6.50 -24.13
N TYR A 268 17.71 -5.79 -23.00
CA TYR A 268 16.68 -5.59 -21.97
C TYR A 268 15.55 -4.71 -22.45
N LEU A 269 15.86 -3.62 -23.18
CA LEU A 269 14.84 -2.74 -23.75
C LEU A 269 13.99 -3.50 -24.76
N THR A 270 14.59 -4.24 -25.66
CA THR A 270 13.86 -5.04 -26.65
C THR A 270 12.90 -6.03 -25.99
N ALA A 271 13.30 -6.67 -24.89
CA ALA A 271 12.47 -7.63 -24.18
C ALA A 271 11.32 -6.99 -23.37
N ASN A 272 11.48 -5.76 -22.89
CA ASN A 272 10.60 -5.16 -21.89
C ASN A 272 9.80 -3.94 -22.37
N LEU A 273 10.19 -3.24 -23.45
CA LEU A 273 9.52 -2.01 -23.89
C LEU A 273 8.04 -2.15 -24.23
N LYS A 274 7.60 -3.33 -24.65
CA LYS A 274 6.16 -3.59 -24.89
C LYS A 274 5.32 -3.55 -23.61
N ILE A 275 5.95 -3.84 -22.49
CA ILE A 275 5.30 -3.94 -21.19
C ILE A 275 5.60 -2.67 -20.34
N GLU A 276 6.82 -2.12 -20.47
CA GLU A 276 7.30 -0.91 -19.78
C GLU A 276 7.88 0.10 -20.79
N PRO A 277 7.03 0.85 -21.48
CA PRO A 277 7.48 1.74 -22.56
C PRO A 277 8.40 2.87 -22.09
N ASN A 278 8.37 3.20 -20.80
CA ASN A 278 9.18 4.28 -20.20
C ASN A 278 10.45 3.77 -19.52
N LEU A 279 10.73 2.45 -19.58
CA LEU A 279 11.91 1.83 -18.99
C LEU A 279 13.19 2.48 -19.51
N LYS A 280 14.07 2.88 -18.60
CA LYS A 280 15.31 3.56 -18.95
C LYS A 280 16.48 3.06 -18.09
N PHE A 281 17.54 2.60 -18.77
CA PHE A 281 18.87 2.42 -18.18
C PHE A 281 19.68 3.67 -18.39
N GLU A 282 20.54 4.02 -17.44
CA GLU A 282 21.52 5.10 -17.57
C GLU A 282 22.83 4.67 -16.94
N ILE A 283 23.94 4.99 -17.63
CA ILE A 283 25.30 4.94 -17.09
C ILE A 283 25.86 6.34 -17.00
N LYS A 284 26.45 6.70 -15.86
CA LYS A 284 27.04 8.03 -15.62
C LYS A 284 28.32 7.90 -14.83
N LYS A 285 29.37 8.59 -15.27
CA LYS A 285 30.59 8.76 -14.49
C LYS A 285 30.32 9.66 -13.29
N ILE A 286 30.86 9.32 -12.13
CA ILE A 286 30.75 10.08 -10.89
C ILE A 286 32.13 10.29 -10.28
N ASP A 287 32.33 11.45 -9.64
CA ASP A 287 33.69 11.90 -9.22
C ASP A 287 34.02 11.53 -7.76
N LYS A 288 33.07 11.00 -7.00
CA LYS A 288 33.27 10.74 -5.55
C LYS A 288 32.87 9.34 -5.14
N LEU A 289 33.73 8.72 -4.35
CA LEU A 289 33.41 7.51 -3.61
C LEU A 289 32.50 7.85 -2.43
N LYS A 290 31.33 7.22 -2.37
CA LYS A 290 30.47 7.27 -1.18
C LYS A 290 30.98 6.33 -0.09
N PHE A 291 31.52 5.18 -0.50
CA PHE A 291 32.11 4.14 0.33
C PHE A 291 33.26 3.51 -0.46
N TYR A 292 34.16 2.83 0.22
CA TYR A 292 35.12 1.96 -0.45
C TYR A 292 34.43 0.76 -1.10
N PRO A 293 35.00 0.19 -2.18
CA PRO A 293 34.41 -0.99 -2.83
C PRO A 293 34.20 -2.14 -1.84
N MET A 294 33.10 -2.84 -1.97
CA MET A 294 32.87 -4.05 -1.19
C MET A 294 33.73 -5.21 -1.69
N THR A 295 34.07 -6.13 -0.80
CA THR A 295 34.77 -7.36 -1.19
C THR A 295 33.89 -8.18 -2.13
N GLN A 296 34.51 -9.03 -2.95
CA GLN A 296 33.79 -9.93 -3.87
C GLN A 296 32.84 -10.88 -3.11
N GLU A 297 33.24 -11.33 -1.92
CA GLU A 297 32.41 -12.17 -1.05
C GLU A 297 31.14 -11.43 -0.61
N SER A 298 31.29 -10.20 -0.11
CA SER A 298 30.12 -9.37 0.30
C SER A 298 29.18 -9.10 -0.87
N TYR A 299 29.71 -8.80 -2.06
CA TYR A 299 28.91 -8.67 -3.26
C TYR A 299 28.14 -9.95 -3.59
N ASN A 300 28.82 -11.10 -3.51
CA ASN A 300 28.20 -12.40 -3.79
C ASN A 300 27.06 -12.71 -2.82
N HIS A 301 27.24 -12.43 -1.52
CA HIS A 301 26.19 -12.59 -0.51
C HIS A 301 24.99 -11.69 -0.81
N ILE A 302 25.23 -10.42 -1.14
CA ILE A 302 24.15 -9.48 -1.50
C ILE A 302 23.42 -9.94 -2.78
N ALA A 303 24.16 -10.26 -3.83
CA ALA A 303 23.61 -10.70 -5.09
C ALA A 303 22.79 -11.99 -4.94
N SER A 304 23.30 -12.95 -4.17
CA SER A 304 22.60 -14.20 -3.82
C SER A 304 21.32 -13.91 -3.04
N PHE A 305 21.37 -13.07 -2.01
CA PHE A 305 20.18 -12.71 -1.23
C PHE A 305 19.12 -12.04 -2.10
N VAL A 306 19.50 -11.06 -2.93
CA VAL A 306 18.55 -10.38 -3.83
C VAL A 306 17.92 -11.36 -4.83
N GLU A 307 18.70 -12.29 -5.36
CA GLU A 307 18.18 -13.32 -6.26
C GLU A 307 17.21 -14.27 -5.56
N LEU A 308 17.56 -14.77 -4.37
CA LEU A 308 16.75 -15.69 -3.58
C LEU A 308 15.55 -15.01 -2.90
N SER A 309 15.57 -13.69 -2.75
CA SER A 309 14.47 -12.95 -2.11
C SER A 309 13.18 -13.16 -2.87
N LEU A 310 12.11 -13.45 -2.14
CA LEU A 310 10.80 -13.69 -2.70
C LEU A 310 10.24 -12.39 -3.33
N ASN A 311 9.73 -12.50 -4.55
CA ASN A 311 9.10 -11.38 -5.23
C ASN A 311 8.05 -11.90 -6.21
N GLY A 312 6.79 -11.54 -5.99
CA GLY A 312 5.68 -11.96 -6.82
C GLY A 312 4.56 -12.67 -6.07
N THR A 313 3.69 -13.29 -6.83
CA THR A 313 2.59 -14.13 -6.34
C THR A 313 3.07 -15.56 -6.12
N PHE A 314 2.80 -16.13 -4.96
CA PHE A 314 3.21 -17.49 -4.58
C PHE A 314 2.07 -18.49 -4.54
N ALA A 315 0.86 -18.04 -4.26
CA ALA A 315 -0.32 -18.87 -4.29
C ALA A 315 -1.53 -18.10 -4.83
N VAL A 316 -2.32 -18.79 -5.65
CA VAL A 316 -3.53 -18.29 -6.28
C VAL A 316 -4.65 -19.30 -6.05
N ASP A 317 -5.83 -18.85 -5.70
CA ASP A 317 -7.03 -19.69 -5.65
C ASP A 317 -7.37 -20.17 -7.06
N SER A 318 -7.45 -21.49 -7.26
CA SER A 318 -7.66 -22.09 -8.58
C SER A 318 -9.02 -21.73 -9.20
N ASN A 319 -10.03 -21.50 -8.37
CA ASN A 319 -11.39 -21.25 -8.80
C ASN A 319 -11.65 -19.75 -9.05
N THR A 320 -11.29 -18.91 -8.09
CA THR A 320 -11.57 -17.46 -8.14
C THR A 320 -10.44 -16.65 -8.79
N LYS A 321 -9.26 -17.27 -9.02
CA LYS A 321 -8.03 -16.60 -9.46
C LYS A 321 -7.55 -15.51 -8.51
N THR A 322 -8.08 -15.47 -7.31
CA THR A 322 -7.66 -14.52 -6.27
C THR A 322 -6.26 -14.88 -5.77
N THR A 323 -5.39 -13.91 -5.66
CA THR A 323 -4.07 -14.09 -5.05
C THR A 323 -4.23 -14.42 -3.57
N ILE A 324 -3.68 -15.56 -3.15
CA ILE A 324 -3.68 -15.99 -1.75
C ILE A 324 -2.46 -15.42 -1.02
N SER A 325 -1.28 -15.50 -1.63
CA SER A 325 -0.05 -15.04 -1.00
C SER A 325 0.92 -14.40 -1.99
N SER A 326 1.65 -13.41 -1.50
CA SER A 326 2.55 -12.60 -2.31
C SER A 326 3.64 -11.93 -1.46
N SER A 327 4.76 -11.59 -2.08
CA SER A 327 5.85 -10.87 -1.45
C SER A 327 6.51 -9.89 -2.43
N VAL A 328 7.10 -8.81 -1.91
CA VAL A 328 7.88 -7.84 -2.68
C VAL A 328 9.11 -7.38 -1.89
N LEU A 329 10.27 -7.39 -2.54
CA LEU A 329 11.45 -6.66 -2.09
C LEU A 329 11.27 -5.18 -2.44
N THR A 330 10.89 -4.36 -1.45
CA THR A 330 10.47 -2.97 -1.69
C THR A 330 11.61 -1.97 -1.61
N LYS A 331 12.68 -2.30 -0.91
CA LYS A 331 13.78 -1.36 -0.69
C LYS A 331 15.08 -2.08 -0.40
N VAL A 332 16.17 -1.54 -0.93
CA VAL A 332 17.53 -1.85 -0.52
C VAL A 332 18.32 -0.56 -0.31
N ARG A 333 19.15 -0.53 0.71
CA ARG A 333 20.07 0.57 0.99
C ARG A 333 21.37 0.07 1.60
N THR A 334 22.45 0.37 0.94
CA THR A 334 23.82 0.09 1.45
C THR A 334 24.25 1.16 2.47
N SER A 335 24.84 0.71 3.56
CA SER A 335 25.60 1.53 4.51
C SER A 335 27.10 1.17 4.42
N SER A 336 27.92 1.69 5.33
CA SER A 336 29.36 1.36 5.39
C SER A 336 29.61 -0.12 5.66
N TYR A 337 28.77 -0.79 6.45
CA TYR A 337 28.99 -2.13 6.98
C TYR A 337 27.88 -3.14 6.68
N LYS A 338 26.75 -2.73 6.10
CA LYS A 338 25.68 -3.66 5.73
C LYS A 338 24.78 -3.13 4.62
N LEU A 339 24.16 -4.03 3.87
CA LEU A 339 22.96 -3.77 3.09
C LEU A 339 21.74 -3.97 3.98
N ASN A 340 20.83 -3.01 4.00
CA ASN A 340 19.50 -3.15 4.59
C ASN A 340 18.47 -3.35 3.48
N ALA A 341 17.75 -4.45 3.53
CA ALA A 341 16.63 -4.76 2.65
C ALA A 341 15.32 -4.74 3.42
N VAL A 342 14.25 -4.29 2.77
CA VAL A 342 12.88 -4.30 3.30
C VAL A 342 12.01 -5.12 2.38
N MET A 343 11.30 -6.07 2.95
CA MET A 343 10.36 -6.96 2.26
C MET A 343 8.97 -6.84 2.87
N ILE A 344 7.96 -6.93 2.01
CA ILE A 344 6.55 -7.00 2.41
C ILE A 344 6.01 -8.37 2.01
N PHE A 345 5.23 -8.95 2.91
CA PHE A 345 4.51 -10.20 2.71
C PHE A 345 3.04 -9.97 2.96
N ARG A 346 2.21 -10.53 2.09
CA ARG A 346 0.75 -10.55 2.25
C ARG A 346 0.23 -11.95 2.02
N SER A 347 -0.69 -12.38 2.87
CA SER A 347 -1.30 -13.69 2.70
C SER A 347 -2.67 -13.78 3.36
N LEU A 348 -3.61 -14.42 2.66
CA LEU A 348 -4.88 -14.89 3.21
C LEU A 348 -4.70 -16.18 4.03
N SER A 349 -3.55 -16.86 3.93
CA SER A 349 -3.22 -18.10 4.61
C SER A 349 -2.05 -17.91 5.56
N GLU A 350 -2.23 -18.21 6.83
CA GLU A 350 -1.16 -18.16 7.84
C GLU A 350 -0.04 -19.16 7.52
N GLU A 351 -0.38 -20.34 7.00
CA GLU A 351 0.61 -21.34 6.58
C GLU A 351 1.48 -20.82 5.43
N SER A 352 0.88 -20.23 4.39
CA SER A 352 1.63 -19.64 3.27
C SER A 352 2.49 -18.47 3.73
N LEU A 353 2.02 -17.65 4.67
CA LEU A 353 2.80 -16.57 5.26
C LEU A 353 4.03 -17.12 5.99
N SER A 354 3.84 -18.11 6.85
CA SER A 354 4.94 -18.74 7.61
C SER A 354 6.01 -19.30 6.68
N ARG A 355 5.62 -20.02 5.63
CA ARG A 355 6.55 -20.56 4.62
C ARG A 355 7.36 -19.46 3.93
N MET A 356 6.72 -18.36 3.52
CA MET A 356 7.43 -17.23 2.89
C MET A 356 8.43 -16.58 3.84
N LEU A 357 8.07 -16.39 5.11
CA LEU A 357 8.95 -15.82 6.13
C LEU A 357 10.13 -16.75 6.43
N GLU A 358 9.91 -18.05 6.58
CA GLU A 358 10.94 -19.06 6.80
C GLU A 358 11.92 -19.13 5.62
N GLN A 359 11.41 -19.14 4.38
CA GLN A 359 12.25 -19.14 3.19
C GLN A 359 13.10 -17.87 3.09
N THR A 360 12.54 -16.70 3.43
CA THR A 360 13.28 -15.44 3.44
C THR A 360 14.33 -15.42 4.54
N LYS A 361 14.01 -15.94 5.72
CA LYS A 361 14.96 -16.09 6.80
C LYS A 361 16.12 -17.00 6.39
N LEU A 362 15.83 -18.15 5.79
CA LEU A 362 16.86 -19.06 5.28
C LEU A 362 17.75 -18.38 4.24
N ALA A 363 17.17 -17.63 3.30
CA ALA A 363 17.93 -16.85 2.32
C ALA A 363 18.82 -15.79 2.98
N SER A 364 18.37 -15.18 4.07
CA SER A 364 19.19 -14.28 4.91
C SER A 364 20.34 -15.03 5.59
N ASP A 365 20.03 -16.13 6.27
CA ASP A 365 21.01 -16.90 7.08
C ASP A 365 22.15 -17.47 6.21
N ILE A 366 21.83 -18.01 5.02
CA ILE A 366 22.82 -18.51 4.05
C ILE A 366 23.81 -17.42 3.60
N ASN A 367 23.36 -16.16 3.58
CA ASN A 367 24.19 -15.01 3.20
C ASN A 367 24.74 -14.24 4.40
N GLY A 368 24.77 -14.87 5.58
CA GLY A 368 25.32 -14.29 6.81
C GLY A 368 24.53 -13.09 7.34
N GLY A 369 23.26 -12.98 6.96
CA GLY A 369 22.41 -11.84 7.30
C GLY A 369 21.55 -12.06 8.53
N GLU A 370 20.94 -10.96 8.98
CA GLU A 370 19.99 -10.93 10.09
C GLU A 370 18.58 -10.64 9.56
N PHE A 371 17.62 -11.52 9.86
CA PHE A 371 16.21 -11.36 9.52
C PHE A 371 15.42 -10.90 10.75
N THR A 372 14.58 -9.85 10.56
CA THR A 372 13.73 -9.32 11.64
C THR A 372 12.35 -8.95 11.10
N ASN A 373 11.32 -9.48 11.73
CA ASN A 373 9.95 -9.00 11.50
C ASN A 373 9.74 -7.69 12.29
N ARG A 374 9.42 -6.62 11.56
CA ARG A 374 9.14 -5.31 12.16
C ARG A 374 7.67 -5.09 12.41
N LEU A 375 6.84 -5.69 11.57
CA LEU A 375 5.40 -5.57 11.59
C LEU A 375 4.77 -6.90 11.27
N SER A 376 3.66 -7.19 11.93
CA SER A 376 2.76 -8.27 11.50
C SER A 376 1.31 -7.92 11.85
N ILE A 377 0.51 -7.61 10.83
CA ILE A 377 -0.94 -7.53 10.93
C ILE A 377 -1.49 -8.89 10.50
N PRO A 378 -2.31 -9.57 11.33
CA PRO A 378 -2.83 -10.89 11.00
C PRO A 378 -3.80 -10.83 9.81
N SER A 379 -4.01 -11.97 9.14
CA SER A 379 -5.10 -12.12 8.19
C SER A 379 -6.45 -12.14 8.90
N TRP A 380 -7.48 -11.72 8.20
CA TRP A 380 -8.85 -11.83 8.66
C TRP A 380 -9.66 -12.70 7.71
N GLN A 381 -10.34 -13.70 8.26
CA GLN A 381 -11.27 -14.53 7.51
C GLN A 381 -12.49 -14.82 8.40
N ASN A 382 -13.66 -14.46 7.94
CA ASN A 382 -14.90 -14.87 8.56
C ASN A 382 -15.31 -16.28 8.07
N LYS A 383 -15.63 -17.18 9.00
CA LYS A 383 -16.20 -18.49 8.64
C LYS A 383 -17.69 -18.39 8.34
N GLU A 384 -18.41 -17.59 9.11
CA GLU A 384 -19.82 -17.27 8.92
C GLU A 384 -19.96 -15.76 9.11
N ASN A 385 -20.49 -15.05 8.14
CA ASN A 385 -20.61 -13.60 8.15
C ASN A 385 -22.02 -13.15 7.80
N ASP A 386 -22.89 -13.11 8.83
CA ASP A 386 -24.27 -12.65 8.68
C ASP A 386 -24.36 -11.25 8.09
N LEU A 387 -23.40 -10.38 8.42
CA LEU A 387 -23.36 -9.03 7.87
C LEU A 387 -23.18 -9.03 6.34
N ALA A 388 -22.32 -9.90 5.82
CA ALA A 388 -22.12 -10.04 4.37
C ALA A 388 -23.40 -10.50 3.66
N LEU A 389 -24.14 -11.41 4.27
CA LEU A 389 -25.46 -11.87 3.73
C LEU A 389 -26.47 -10.73 3.73
N ILE A 390 -26.55 -9.94 4.81
CA ILE A 390 -27.44 -8.76 4.89
C ILE A 390 -27.08 -7.75 3.79
N PHE A 391 -25.80 -7.51 3.54
CA PHE A 391 -25.35 -6.64 2.46
C PHE A 391 -25.79 -7.16 1.09
N LYS A 392 -25.57 -8.45 0.82
CA LYS A 392 -25.95 -9.11 -0.42
C LYS A 392 -27.44 -8.99 -0.68
N ASP A 393 -28.28 -9.41 0.25
CA ASP A 393 -29.74 -9.38 0.14
C ASP A 393 -30.26 -7.94 -0.01
N THR A 394 -29.58 -6.97 0.61
CA THR A 394 -29.96 -5.56 0.50
C THR A 394 -29.63 -5.01 -0.88
N TYR A 395 -28.44 -5.35 -1.39
CA TYR A 395 -28.01 -4.92 -2.71
C TYR A 395 -28.90 -5.50 -3.83
N ASP A 396 -29.20 -6.81 -3.74
CA ASP A 396 -30.07 -7.50 -4.69
C ASP A 396 -31.49 -6.89 -4.70
N TYR A 397 -31.99 -6.49 -3.53
CA TYR A 397 -33.26 -5.79 -3.40
C TYR A 397 -33.23 -4.42 -4.06
N LEU A 398 -32.19 -3.60 -3.79
CA LEU A 398 -32.09 -2.21 -4.25
C LEU A 398 -31.80 -2.10 -5.75
N TYR A 399 -30.91 -2.96 -6.26
CA TYR A 399 -30.33 -2.79 -7.59
C TYR A 399 -30.72 -3.87 -8.59
N LYS A 400 -31.43 -4.92 -8.14
CA LYS A 400 -31.83 -6.07 -8.96
C LYS A 400 -30.65 -6.74 -9.68
N SER A 401 -29.51 -6.74 -9.02
CA SER A 401 -28.25 -7.32 -9.48
C SER A 401 -27.52 -7.99 -8.32
N ASN A 402 -26.63 -8.92 -8.60
CA ASN A 402 -25.93 -9.69 -7.59
C ASN A 402 -24.70 -8.92 -7.05
N LEU A 403 -24.59 -8.82 -5.72
CA LEU A 403 -23.38 -8.27 -5.07
C LEU A 403 -22.29 -9.34 -5.02
N GLU A 404 -21.10 -9.01 -5.50
CA GLU A 404 -19.95 -9.90 -5.41
C GLU A 404 -19.35 -9.85 -4.00
N ILE A 405 -19.05 -11.03 -3.43
CA ILE A 405 -18.30 -11.16 -2.17
C ILE A 405 -16.89 -11.61 -2.51
N ILE A 406 -15.91 -10.77 -2.21
CA ILE A 406 -14.52 -10.99 -2.59
C ILE A 406 -13.61 -11.23 -1.38
N LYS A 407 -12.46 -11.87 -1.67
CA LYS A 407 -11.28 -11.92 -0.79
C LYS A 407 -10.24 -10.96 -1.34
N THR A 408 -9.58 -10.21 -0.48
CA THR A 408 -8.64 -9.18 -0.93
C THR A 408 -7.26 -9.31 -0.32
N GLN A 409 -6.25 -8.91 -1.08
CA GLN A 409 -4.88 -8.75 -0.60
C GLN A 409 -4.66 -7.47 0.21
N TYR A 410 -5.68 -6.61 0.35
CA TYR A 410 -5.61 -5.50 1.29
C TYR A 410 -5.59 -6.02 2.72
N SER A 411 -4.79 -5.39 3.55
CA SER A 411 -4.83 -5.56 5.00
C SER A 411 -5.46 -4.31 5.61
N LEU A 412 -6.35 -4.53 6.57
CA LEU A 412 -7.03 -3.46 7.27
C LEU A 412 -6.47 -3.29 8.68
N ASP A 413 -6.48 -2.06 9.19
CA ASP A 413 -6.21 -1.79 10.62
C ASP A 413 -7.18 -2.55 11.51
N CYS A 414 -8.40 -2.75 11.05
CA CYS A 414 -9.41 -3.57 11.71
C CYS A 414 -8.93 -5.00 11.99
N ASN A 415 -8.10 -5.58 11.12
CA ASN A 415 -7.53 -6.91 11.36
C ASN A 415 -6.75 -6.94 12.69
N LEU A 416 -5.98 -5.87 12.97
CA LEU A 416 -5.22 -5.77 14.23
C LEU A 416 -6.12 -5.42 15.40
N ILE A 417 -7.05 -4.48 15.23
CA ILE A 417 -7.96 -4.03 16.30
C ILE A 417 -8.84 -5.17 16.78
N PHE A 418 -9.41 -5.94 15.84
CA PHE A 418 -10.40 -6.98 16.15
C PHE A 418 -9.83 -8.41 16.09
N TYR A 419 -8.52 -8.59 15.95
CA TYR A 419 -7.89 -9.90 15.97
C TYR A 419 -8.31 -10.70 17.20
N LYS A 420 -8.74 -11.95 16.98
CA LYS A 420 -9.30 -12.86 18.00
C LYS A 420 -10.63 -12.42 18.61
N PHE A 421 -11.30 -11.41 18.09
CA PHE A 421 -12.66 -11.04 18.49
C PHE A 421 -13.67 -11.64 17.53
N ASN A 422 -14.79 -12.11 18.09
CA ASN A 422 -15.90 -12.60 17.29
C ASN A 422 -16.76 -11.42 16.80
N VAL A 423 -16.35 -10.80 15.69
CA VAL A 423 -17.08 -9.73 15.03
C VAL A 423 -17.31 -10.09 13.57
N ASN A 424 -18.43 -9.63 13.02
CA ASN A 424 -18.71 -9.67 11.59
C ASN A 424 -18.07 -8.44 10.95
N MET A 425 -17.10 -8.64 10.07
CA MET A 425 -16.41 -7.53 9.42
C MET A 425 -16.51 -7.64 7.90
N ILE A 426 -16.87 -6.56 7.25
CA ILE A 426 -16.78 -6.39 5.81
C ILE A 426 -16.07 -5.09 5.45
N SER A 427 -15.55 -5.01 4.25
CA SER A 427 -15.14 -3.74 3.64
C SER A 427 -15.94 -3.47 2.39
N ILE A 428 -16.34 -2.21 2.24
CA ILE A 428 -17.04 -1.66 1.09
C ILE A 428 -16.38 -0.34 0.69
N GLY A 429 -16.52 0.06 -0.55
CA GLY A 429 -15.95 1.32 -1.00
C GLY A 429 -16.36 1.67 -2.41
N VAL A 430 -15.51 2.46 -3.06
CA VAL A 430 -15.76 3.00 -4.38
C VAL A 430 -14.50 2.88 -5.22
N LYS A 431 -14.64 2.41 -6.44
CA LYS A 431 -13.55 2.34 -7.41
C LYS A 431 -13.22 3.74 -7.91
N TYR A 432 -11.94 4.07 -7.91
CA TYR A 432 -11.47 5.31 -8.51
C TYR A 432 -10.68 5.04 -9.79
N LYS A 433 -10.58 6.06 -10.64
CA LYS A 433 -9.78 6.04 -11.87
C LYS A 433 -8.53 6.88 -11.66
N GLN A 434 -7.36 6.35 -12.01
CA GLN A 434 -6.13 7.13 -12.06
C GLN A 434 -6.21 8.08 -13.25
N VAL A 435 -6.08 9.38 -13.00
CA VAL A 435 -6.07 10.43 -14.03
C VAL A 435 -4.66 10.65 -14.56
N ASP A 436 -3.69 10.73 -13.64
CA ASP A 436 -2.26 10.84 -13.93
C ASP A 436 -1.42 10.20 -12.80
N MET A 437 -0.11 10.44 -12.76
CA MET A 437 0.78 9.85 -11.75
C MET A 437 0.44 10.24 -10.29
N ILE A 438 -0.29 11.33 -10.10
CA ILE A 438 -0.54 11.93 -8.78
C ILE A 438 -2.05 11.99 -8.50
N ASN A 439 -2.85 12.27 -9.54
CA ASN A 439 -4.26 12.60 -9.42
C ASN A 439 -5.16 11.41 -9.73
N SER A 440 -6.24 11.30 -8.99
CA SER A 440 -7.27 10.28 -9.17
C SER A 440 -8.66 10.91 -9.19
N ALA A 441 -9.63 10.28 -9.84
CA ALA A 441 -11.00 10.73 -9.91
C ALA A 441 -11.97 9.65 -9.40
N CYS A 442 -13.07 10.08 -8.79
CA CYS A 442 -14.10 9.21 -8.27
C CYS A 442 -15.49 9.76 -8.63
N ASP A 443 -16.39 8.87 -9.06
CA ASP A 443 -17.74 9.23 -9.49
C ASP A 443 -18.68 9.36 -8.29
N PHE A 444 -19.42 10.46 -8.20
CA PHE A 444 -20.42 10.65 -7.15
C PHE A 444 -21.55 9.63 -7.19
N LYS A 445 -21.86 9.07 -8.37
CA LYS A 445 -22.86 8.02 -8.53
C LYS A 445 -22.50 6.78 -7.72
N ASP A 446 -21.22 6.38 -7.71
CA ASP A 446 -20.76 5.21 -6.99
C ASP A 446 -20.77 5.47 -5.47
N ILE A 447 -20.43 6.69 -5.05
CA ILE A 447 -20.53 7.09 -3.63
C ILE A 447 -22.00 7.05 -3.17
N LEU A 448 -22.94 7.57 -3.95
CA LEU A 448 -24.35 7.51 -3.63
C LEU A 448 -24.89 6.08 -3.57
N LYS A 449 -24.39 5.19 -4.42
CA LYS A 449 -24.75 3.78 -4.41
C LYS A 449 -24.27 3.11 -3.11
N THR A 450 -23.02 3.33 -2.73
CA THR A 450 -22.44 2.84 -1.48
C THR A 450 -23.16 3.41 -0.26
N PHE A 451 -23.40 4.73 -0.22
CA PHE A 451 -24.19 5.38 0.83
C PHE A 451 -25.58 4.77 0.97
N SER A 452 -26.31 4.60 -0.13
CA SER A 452 -27.67 4.06 -0.11
C SER A 452 -27.71 2.62 0.40
N LEU A 453 -26.73 1.81 0.01
CA LEU A 453 -26.58 0.44 0.48
C LEU A 453 -26.32 0.39 1.99
N ILE A 454 -25.34 1.17 2.48
CA ILE A 454 -25.02 1.24 3.91
C ILE A 454 -26.24 1.71 4.71
N LYS A 455 -26.93 2.74 4.24
CA LYS A 455 -28.14 3.28 4.86
C LYS A 455 -29.21 2.18 5.06
N GLU A 456 -29.53 1.43 4.01
CA GLU A 456 -30.54 0.37 4.06
C GLU A 456 -30.09 -0.82 4.94
N VAL A 457 -28.81 -1.19 4.91
CA VAL A 457 -28.26 -2.19 5.80
C VAL A 457 -28.40 -1.76 7.27
N LEU A 458 -28.08 -0.52 7.60
CA LEU A 458 -28.25 0.01 8.95
C LEU A 458 -29.72 -0.04 9.40
N PHE A 459 -30.69 0.25 8.52
CA PHE A 459 -32.12 0.08 8.82
C PHE A 459 -32.49 -1.38 9.08
N LYS A 460 -32.00 -2.33 8.29
CA LYS A 460 -32.26 -3.75 8.50
C LYS A 460 -31.66 -4.27 9.82
N LEU A 461 -30.44 -3.83 10.18
CA LEU A 461 -29.80 -4.17 11.44
C LEU A 461 -30.59 -3.65 12.67
N ASN A 462 -31.41 -2.61 12.49
CA ASN A 462 -32.29 -2.11 13.55
C ASN A 462 -33.55 -2.96 13.72
N LYS A 463 -34.09 -3.53 12.63
CA LYS A 463 -35.32 -4.32 12.63
C LYS A 463 -35.13 -5.78 13.09
N ASN A 464 -33.95 -6.35 12.91
CA ASN A 464 -33.69 -7.77 13.27
C ASN A 464 -33.55 -8.04 14.77
N LEU A 465 -33.94 -7.09 15.64
CA LEU A 465 -33.89 -7.17 17.10
C LEU A 465 -35.27 -6.92 17.77
N GLU A 466 -36.32 -6.72 16.97
CA GLU A 466 -37.71 -6.83 17.39
C GLU A 466 -38.27 -8.24 17.07
#